data_5683f22a5377ba82b324b4e7db17e474
#
_entry.id   5683f22a5377ba82b324b4e7db17e474
#
_cell.length_a   1.000
_cell.length_b   1.000
_cell.length_c   1.000
_cell.angle_alpha   90.00
_cell.angle_beta   90.00
_cell.angle_gamma   90.00
#
_symmetry.space_group_name_H-M   'P 1'
#
loop_
_entity.id
_entity.type
_entity.pdbx_description
1 polymer ?
#
loop_
_entity_poly.entity_id
_entity_poly.type
_entity_poly.pdbx_seq_one_letter_code
_entity_poly.pdbx_strand_id
1 'polypeptide(L)'
;MKIKRTITSLLTAAMLATALAGCQNTSEASKVQSANDEQNSQATVTETTAPPDPYSDIDDMISKMTVEEKVGQLFYVNCRGNDMSDAINKYHIGGVLLFGVDFDGKTKEKVNADIKAMQSNAKIPLIIGTDEEGGTVVRASDNPKLRESAYLSPSETFANGGWSAVEDDAYDKAEFLLSLGVNVNMAPVCDITSDSNSFMYYRSFSSDAASTSRFVDTVVKASKEKKLGTVLKHFPGYGDNGDTHYSDATDSRTFSELQNNDFLPFQAGIAAGADSILVSHITVNSIDSENPASLSEPVHKVIRDTLKFDGVVMTDDLDMFAVDALDIYEPLSVVAFKAGNDFLCCGDIESEYTALLNAVQSGEITADRIDESVKRILIWKRNLAIL
;
A
#
# COMPACT_ATOMS: atom_id res chain seq x y z
N MET A 1 30.33 -34.86 41.00
CA MET A 1 31.47 -34.15 41.59
C MET A 1 31.23 -32.67 41.45
N LYS A 2 30.95 -32.01 42.58
CA LYS A 2 30.55 -30.59 42.67
C LYS A 2 31.79 -29.71 42.57
N ILE A 3 31.77 -28.62 41.79
CA ILE A 3 32.57 -27.44 42.10
C ILE A 3 31.71 -26.19 41.82
N LYS A 4 31.30 -25.56 42.92
CA LYS A 4 30.80 -24.19 42.97
C LYS A 4 32.01 -23.25 42.93
N ARG A 5 31.95 -22.18 42.15
CA ARG A 5 32.76 -20.98 42.41
C ARG A 5 31.87 -19.74 42.34
N THR A 6 31.75 -19.14 43.51
CA THR A 6 31.22 -17.82 43.84
C THR A 6 32.38 -16.82 43.79
N ILE A 7 32.22 -15.67 43.16
CA ILE A 7 33.05 -14.45 43.40
C ILE A 7 32.14 -13.26 43.08
N THR A 8 31.58 -12.65 44.01
CA THR A 8 31.77 -11.40 44.79
C THR A 8 31.91 -10.13 43.94
N SER A 9 30.97 -9.26 44.18
CA SER A 9 30.79 -7.86 43.79
C SER A 9 31.97 -6.95 44.17
N LEU A 10 32.19 -5.91 43.36
CA LEU A 10 32.74 -4.64 43.83
C LEU A 10 32.02 -3.46 43.12
N LEU A 11 31.34 -2.68 43.96
CA LEU A 11 30.88 -1.32 43.70
C LEU A 11 32.09 -0.37 43.68
N THR A 12 32.14 0.57 42.77
CA THR A 12 32.81 1.86 42.97
C THR A 12 31.95 2.99 42.37
N ALA A 13 31.43 3.78 43.29
CA ALA A 13 30.80 5.07 43.00
C ALA A 13 31.93 6.12 42.92
N ALA A 14 31.85 7.00 41.94
CA ALA A 14 32.60 8.24 41.92
C ALA A 14 31.65 9.40 41.64
N MET A 15 31.36 10.16 42.70
CA MET A 15 30.79 11.52 42.61
C MET A 15 31.91 12.50 42.25
N LEU A 16 31.63 13.41 41.34
CA LEU A 16 32.36 14.68 41.27
C LEU A 16 31.34 15.81 41.03
N ALA A 17 31.22 16.66 42.05
CA ALA A 17 30.57 17.94 42.05
C ALA A 17 31.61 19.06 41.89
N THR A 18 31.35 20.04 41.01
CA THR A 18 31.96 21.38 41.03
C THR A 18 31.08 22.24 40.11
N ALA A 19 30.70 23.43 40.37
CA ALA A 19 30.77 24.47 41.37
C ALA A 19 30.14 25.69 40.63
N LEU A 20 29.27 26.38 41.34
CA LEU A 20 28.66 27.68 40.91
C LEU A 20 29.74 28.77 40.89
N ALA A 21 29.66 29.64 39.90
CA ALA A 21 30.20 31.00 40.03
C ALA A 21 29.11 32.00 39.55
N GLY A 22 28.57 32.72 40.49
CA GLY A 22 27.69 33.85 40.26
C GLY A 22 28.50 35.11 39.99
N CYS A 23 27.94 36.03 39.23
CA CYS A 23 28.29 37.45 39.30
C CYS A 23 27.02 38.26 39.46
N GLN A 24 26.89 38.84 40.63
CA GLN A 24 25.99 39.99 40.88
C GLN A 24 26.62 41.25 40.29
N ASN A 25 25.87 42.12 39.72
CA ASN A 25 26.11 43.56 39.79
C ASN A 25 24.79 44.37 39.79
N THR A 26 24.71 45.12 40.81
CA THR A 26 23.93 46.16 41.43
C THR A 26 23.30 47.20 40.53
N SER A 27 22.07 47.44 40.86
CA SER A 27 21.22 48.64 40.92
C SER A 27 21.74 49.99 40.42
N GLU A 28 20.91 50.68 39.69
CA GLU A 28 20.56 52.11 39.98
C GLU A 28 19.14 52.45 39.51
N ALA A 29 18.40 53.00 40.42
CA ALA A 29 17.05 53.49 40.23
C ALA A 29 17.11 54.93 39.74
N SER A 30 16.33 55.26 38.70
CA SER A 30 15.94 56.63 38.43
C SER A 30 14.44 56.69 38.16
N LYS A 31 13.74 57.39 39.06
CA LYS A 31 12.35 57.86 38.93
C LYS A 31 12.30 58.93 37.90
N VAL A 32 11.43 58.86 36.91
CA VAL A 32 10.79 60.10 36.30
C VAL A 32 9.33 59.72 35.98
N GLN A 33 8.51 60.69 36.19
CA GLN A 33 7.06 60.81 36.30
C GLN A 33 6.29 60.42 35.03
N SER A 34 5.06 60.02 35.31
CA SER A 34 3.86 59.85 34.50
C SER A 34 3.61 60.92 33.43
N ALA A 35 3.21 60.45 32.24
CA ALA A 35 2.20 61.16 31.44
C ALA A 35 1.30 60.02 30.82
N ASN A 36 0.00 60.19 31.12
CA ASN A 36 -1.06 59.36 30.49
C ASN A 36 -1.15 59.77 29.01
N ASP A 37 -1.14 58.72 28.14
CA ASP A 37 -1.83 58.73 26.86
C ASP A 37 -2.44 57.35 26.61
N GLU A 38 -3.75 57.28 26.82
CA GLU A 38 -4.58 56.20 26.35
C GLU A 38 -4.62 56.24 24.83
N GLN A 39 -3.82 55.41 24.17
CA GLN A 39 -4.07 54.99 22.80
C GLN A 39 -4.49 53.54 22.77
N ASN A 40 -5.80 53.38 22.59
CA ASN A 40 -6.49 52.12 22.29
C ASN A 40 -5.97 51.58 20.98
N SER A 41 -4.92 50.75 21.00
CA SER A 41 -4.52 49.92 19.86
C SER A 41 -5.28 48.61 19.94
N GLN A 42 -6.42 48.55 19.25
CA GLN A 42 -7.03 47.27 18.84
C GLN A 42 -5.99 46.48 18.03
N ALA A 43 -5.37 45.52 18.68
CA ALA A 43 -4.62 44.46 17.97
C ALA A 43 -5.63 43.69 17.12
N THR A 44 -5.63 43.95 15.83
CA THR A 44 -6.30 43.09 14.85
C THR A 44 -5.61 41.75 14.90
N VAL A 45 -6.24 40.76 15.55
CA VAL A 45 -5.88 39.36 15.43
C VAL A 45 -6.17 38.99 13.98
N THR A 46 -5.16 39.00 13.16
CA THR A 46 -5.21 38.36 11.84
C THR A 46 -5.32 36.87 12.11
N GLU A 47 -6.52 36.29 12.01
CA GLU A 47 -6.71 34.85 11.88
C GLU A 47 -5.88 34.40 10.68
N THR A 48 -4.77 33.74 10.94
CA THR A 48 -4.04 33.00 9.93
C THR A 48 -4.91 31.79 9.60
N THR A 49 -5.78 31.93 8.59
CA THR A 49 -6.52 30.82 8.06
C THR A 49 -5.49 29.80 7.58
N ALA A 50 -5.54 28.55 8.11
CA ALA A 50 -4.76 27.46 7.60
C ALA A 50 -5.00 27.35 6.08
N PRO A 51 -3.98 26.98 5.29
CA PRO A 51 -4.19 26.78 3.87
C PRO A 51 -5.34 25.79 3.66
N PRO A 52 -6.20 26.02 2.65
CA PRO A 52 -7.33 25.13 2.40
C PRO A 52 -6.84 23.68 2.19
N ASP A 53 -7.57 22.72 2.76
CA ASP A 53 -7.28 21.29 2.54
C ASP A 53 -7.33 21.01 1.03
N PRO A 54 -6.25 20.51 0.42
CA PRO A 54 -6.20 20.19 -1.01
C PRO A 54 -7.20 19.11 -1.43
N TYR A 55 -7.81 18.42 -0.47
CA TYR A 55 -8.76 17.32 -0.69
C TYR A 55 -10.19 17.64 -0.22
N SER A 56 -10.50 18.91 0.05
CA SER A 56 -11.83 19.34 0.51
C SER A 56 -12.97 18.95 -0.42
N ASP A 57 -12.73 18.89 -1.73
CA ASP A 57 -13.70 18.42 -2.72
C ASP A 57 -13.92 16.89 -2.69
N ILE A 58 -12.92 16.11 -2.25
CA ILE A 58 -13.08 14.66 -1.98
C ILE A 58 -13.97 14.47 -0.75
N ASP A 59 -13.78 15.25 0.32
CA ASP A 59 -14.63 15.21 1.49
C ASP A 59 -16.08 15.58 1.13
N ASP A 60 -16.26 16.57 0.26
CA ASP A 60 -17.58 16.93 -0.30
C ASP A 60 -18.20 15.79 -1.13
N MET A 61 -17.41 15.03 -1.88
CA MET A 61 -17.90 13.84 -2.59
C MET A 61 -18.34 12.76 -1.61
N ILE A 62 -17.51 12.41 -0.64
CA ILE A 62 -17.80 11.38 0.38
C ILE A 62 -19.08 11.70 1.15
N SER A 63 -19.29 12.97 1.49
CA SER A 63 -20.49 13.42 2.22
C SER A 63 -21.80 13.21 1.45
N LYS A 64 -21.73 13.08 0.12
CA LYS A 64 -22.88 12.87 -0.77
C LYS A 64 -23.08 11.42 -1.17
N MET A 65 -22.13 10.54 -0.84
CA MET A 65 -22.23 9.10 -1.13
C MET A 65 -23.15 8.41 -0.12
N THR A 66 -23.93 7.44 -0.62
CA THR A 66 -24.66 6.52 0.28
C THR A 66 -23.68 5.52 0.92
N VAL A 67 -24.13 4.84 1.97
CA VAL A 67 -23.33 3.79 2.63
C VAL A 67 -22.99 2.67 1.65
N GLU A 68 -23.95 2.29 0.81
CA GLU A 68 -23.79 1.26 -0.23
C GLU A 68 -22.70 1.64 -1.24
N GLU A 69 -22.70 2.89 -1.69
CA GLU A 69 -21.67 3.42 -2.60
C GLU A 69 -20.29 3.45 -1.94
N LYS A 70 -20.21 3.85 -0.66
CA LYS A 70 -18.96 3.87 0.10
C LYS A 70 -18.39 2.45 0.27
N VAL A 71 -19.23 1.51 0.68
CA VAL A 71 -18.83 0.10 0.84
C VAL A 71 -18.36 -0.48 -0.49
N GLY A 72 -19.06 -0.18 -1.59
CA GLY A 72 -18.66 -0.65 -2.92
C GLY A 72 -17.26 -0.17 -3.33
N GLN A 73 -16.90 1.08 -3.01
CA GLN A 73 -15.58 1.62 -3.34
C GLN A 73 -14.44 0.86 -2.67
N LEU A 74 -14.69 0.08 -1.63
CA LEU A 74 -13.68 -0.71 -0.91
C LEU A 74 -13.32 -2.02 -1.62
N PHE A 75 -14.00 -2.37 -2.71
CA PHE A 75 -13.82 -3.65 -3.40
C PHE A 75 -13.05 -3.51 -4.71
N TYR A 76 -12.06 -4.37 -4.88
CA TYR A 76 -11.24 -4.58 -6.07
C TYR A 76 -11.52 -5.98 -6.61
N VAL A 77 -12.34 -6.07 -7.66
CA VAL A 77 -12.96 -7.34 -8.05
C VAL A 77 -12.23 -8.00 -9.20
N ASN A 78 -11.97 -9.30 -9.05
CA ASN A 78 -11.33 -10.14 -10.06
C ASN A 78 -12.24 -10.31 -11.29
N CYS A 79 -11.78 -9.90 -12.47
CA CYS A 79 -12.54 -10.07 -13.73
C CYS A 79 -12.55 -11.51 -14.20
N ARG A 80 -11.37 -12.09 -14.45
CA ARG A 80 -11.19 -13.49 -14.89
C ARG A 80 -12.12 -13.91 -16.04
N GLY A 81 -12.36 -13.01 -17.01
CA GLY A 81 -13.23 -13.25 -18.15
C GLY A 81 -14.73 -13.04 -17.90
N ASN A 82 -15.12 -12.66 -16.68
CA ASN A 82 -16.52 -12.45 -16.32
C ASN A 82 -17.04 -11.09 -16.81
N ASP A 83 -18.36 -11.00 -16.98
CA ASP A 83 -19.04 -9.72 -17.18
C ASP A 83 -19.11 -8.95 -15.85
N MET A 84 -18.46 -7.79 -15.80
CA MET A 84 -18.39 -6.95 -14.61
C MET A 84 -19.56 -5.98 -14.46
N SER A 85 -20.54 -6.03 -15.37
CA SER A 85 -21.66 -5.07 -15.39
C SER A 85 -22.46 -5.05 -14.10
N ASP A 86 -22.77 -6.22 -13.53
CA ASP A 86 -23.51 -6.31 -12.26
C ASP A 86 -22.66 -5.82 -11.08
N ALA A 87 -21.38 -6.19 -11.03
CA ALA A 87 -20.46 -5.73 -9.98
C ALA A 87 -20.36 -4.19 -9.98
N ILE A 88 -20.25 -3.60 -11.15
CA ILE A 88 -20.14 -2.15 -11.31
C ILE A 88 -21.45 -1.44 -10.98
N ASN A 89 -22.58 -1.90 -11.54
CA ASN A 89 -23.85 -1.18 -11.46
C ASN A 89 -24.58 -1.41 -10.12
N LYS A 90 -24.51 -2.65 -9.58
CA LYS A 90 -25.24 -3.04 -8.38
C LYS A 90 -24.45 -2.74 -7.11
N TYR A 91 -23.14 -3.00 -7.14
CA TYR A 91 -22.30 -2.89 -5.93
C TYR A 91 -21.40 -1.65 -5.92
N HIS A 92 -21.34 -0.88 -7.03
CA HIS A 92 -20.53 0.36 -7.11
C HIS A 92 -19.07 0.17 -6.77
N ILE A 93 -18.46 -0.92 -7.24
CA ILE A 93 -17.09 -1.34 -6.88
C ILE A 93 -16.04 -0.26 -7.19
N GLY A 94 -14.95 -0.26 -6.40
CA GLY A 94 -13.86 0.69 -6.53
C GLY A 94 -12.92 0.41 -7.69
N GLY A 95 -12.79 -0.86 -8.10
CA GLY A 95 -11.91 -1.23 -9.21
C GLY A 95 -12.08 -2.66 -9.67
N VAL A 96 -11.35 -3.00 -10.74
CA VAL A 96 -11.36 -4.31 -11.41
C VAL A 96 -9.93 -4.76 -11.68
N LEU A 97 -9.59 -5.98 -11.24
CA LEU A 97 -8.33 -6.65 -11.54
C LEU A 97 -8.49 -7.54 -12.78
N LEU A 98 -7.69 -7.25 -13.80
CA LEU A 98 -7.66 -7.98 -15.06
C LEU A 98 -6.56 -9.04 -15.04
N PHE A 99 -6.89 -10.24 -15.52
CA PHE A 99 -5.99 -11.39 -15.64
C PHE A 99 -5.63 -11.68 -17.11
N GLY A 100 -4.74 -12.64 -17.36
CA GLY A 100 -4.35 -13.01 -18.72
C GLY A 100 -5.54 -13.33 -19.65
N VAL A 101 -6.55 -14.04 -19.13
CA VAL A 101 -7.79 -14.37 -19.86
C VAL A 101 -8.56 -13.15 -20.37
N ASP A 102 -8.42 -12.00 -19.67
CA ASP A 102 -9.08 -10.74 -20.06
C ASP A 102 -8.41 -10.06 -21.25
N PHE A 103 -7.18 -10.44 -21.54
CA PHE A 103 -6.41 -9.95 -22.69
C PHE A 103 -6.28 -10.98 -23.81
N ASP A 104 -6.39 -12.27 -23.51
CA ASP A 104 -6.05 -13.36 -24.41
C ASP A 104 -6.79 -13.27 -25.76
N GLY A 105 -6.00 -13.32 -26.83
CA GLY A 105 -6.50 -13.28 -28.21
C GLY A 105 -7.14 -11.95 -28.65
N LYS A 106 -7.27 -10.94 -27.78
CA LYS A 106 -7.89 -9.64 -28.09
C LYS A 106 -6.91 -8.70 -28.78
N THR A 107 -7.45 -7.79 -29.63
CA THR A 107 -6.69 -6.66 -30.15
C THR A 107 -6.74 -5.50 -29.16
N LYS A 108 -5.86 -4.51 -29.35
CA LYS A 108 -5.81 -3.29 -28.55
C LYS A 108 -7.16 -2.56 -28.53
N GLU A 109 -7.81 -2.46 -29.68
CA GLU A 109 -9.14 -1.81 -29.83
C GLU A 109 -10.20 -2.55 -29.01
N LYS A 110 -10.14 -3.90 -28.98
CA LYS A 110 -11.10 -4.70 -28.20
C LYS A 110 -10.88 -4.51 -26.71
N VAL A 111 -9.64 -4.58 -26.22
CA VAL A 111 -9.32 -4.33 -24.80
C VAL A 111 -9.78 -2.93 -24.38
N ASN A 112 -9.44 -1.91 -25.17
CA ASN A 112 -9.89 -0.54 -24.91
C ASN A 112 -11.42 -0.40 -24.88
N ALA A 113 -12.12 -1.09 -25.79
CA ALA A 113 -13.59 -1.05 -25.83
C ALA A 113 -14.20 -1.70 -24.57
N ASP A 114 -13.62 -2.82 -24.10
CA ASP A 114 -14.07 -3.53 -22.90
C ASP A 114 -13.86 -2.66 -21.64
N ILE A 115 -12.66 -2.11 -21.47
CA ILE A 115 -12.34 -1.24 -20.33
C ILE A 115 -13.20 0.04 -20.38
N LYS A 116 -13.39 0.63 -21.56
CA LYS A 116 -14.26 1.80 -21.72
C LYS A 116 -15.70 1.51 -21.35
N ALA A 117 -16.20 0.31 -21.68
CA ALA A 117 -17.55 -0.11 -21.28
C ALA A 117 -17.67 -0.22 -19.76
N MET A 118 -16.68 -0.83 -19.06
CA MET A 118 -16.61 -0.87 -17.60
C MET A 118 -16.62 0.54 -17.00
N GLN A 119 -15.75 1.43 -17.49
CA GLN A 119 -15.68 2.82 -17.01
C GLN A 119 -16.97 3.60 -17.23
N SER A 120 -17.64 3.37 -18.37
CA SER A 120 -18.89 4.09 -18.70
C SER A 120 -20.07 3.68 -17.83
N ASN A 121 -20.03 2.48 -17.24
CA ASN A 121 -21.04 1.96 -16.33
C ASN A 121 -20.79 2.41 -14.88
N ALA A 122 -19.58 2.86 -14.55
CA ALA A 122 -19.21 3.23 -13.20
C ALA A 122 -19.62 4.68 -12.89
N LYS A 123 -20.27 4.88 -11.73
CA LYS A 123 -20.61 6.22 -11.22
C LYS A 123 -19.35 7.01 -10.80
N ILE A 124 -18.39 6.32 -10.23
CA ILE A 124 -17.06 6.82 -9.86
C ILE A 124 -16.05 6.02 -10.68
N PRO A 125 -15.12 6.65 -11.41
CA PRO A 125 -14.17 5.94 -12.26
C PRO A 125 -13.43 4.80 -11.52
N LEU A 126 -13.23 3.70 -12.23
CA LEU A 126 -12.66 2.47 -11.69
C LEU A 126 -11.12 2.52 -11.69
N ILE A 127 -10.52 1.96 -10.66
CA ILE A 127 -9.15 1.48 -10.71
C ILE A 127 -9.17 0.20 -11.59
N ILE A 128 -8.50 0.24 -12.73
CA ILE A 128 -8.32 -0.92 -13.61
C ILE A 128 -6.87 -1.36 -13.54
N GLY A 129 -6.62 -2.49 -12.92
CA GLY A 129 -5.27 -2.99 -12.71
C GLY A 129 -5.02 -4.33 -13.37
N THR A 130 -3.73 -4.67 -13.46
CA THR A 130 -3.25 -5.98 -13.90
C THR A 130 -1.84 -6.23 -13.38
N ASP A 131 -1.43 -7.51 -13.32
CA ASP A 131 -0.06 -7.90 -12.98
C ASP A 131 0.82 -7.89 -14.23
N GLU A 132 1.59 -6.84 -14.41
CA GLU A 132 2.59 -6.75 -15.47
C GLU A 132 3.98 -6.59 -14.82
N GLU A 133 4.40 -7.61 -14.05
CA GLU A 133 5.70 -7.63 -13.37
C GLU A 133 6.86 -7.76 -14.36
N GLY A 134 6.64 -8.60 -15.35
CA GLY A 134 7.64 -9.14 -16.27
C GLY A 134 8.05 -10.57 -15.91
N GLY A 135 8.72 -11.25 -16.84
CA GLY A 135 9.16 -12.64 -16.66
C GLY A 135 7.99 -13.61 -16.57
N THR A 136 7.87 -14.31 -15.43
CA THR A 136 6.84 -15.33 -15.22
C THR A 136 5.46 -14.76 -14.90
N VAL A 137 5.36 -13.47 -14.58
CA VAL A 137 4.09 -12.81 -14.25
C VAL A 137 3.84 -11.65 -15.18
N VAL A 138 3.21 -11.96 -16.28
CA VAL A 138 2.73 -11.03 -17.31
C VAL A 138 1.29 -11.39 -17.66
N ARG A 139 0.48 -10.40 -18.04
CA ARG A 139 -0.92 -10.60 -18.41
C ARG A 139 -1.22 -10.04 -19.79
N ALA A 140 -1.00 -8.75 -19.97
CA ALA A 140 -1.30 -8.08 -21.23
C ALA A 140 -0.21 -8.33 -22.28
N SER A 141 1.06 -8.28 -21.90
CA SER A 141 2.18 -8.44 -22.85
C SER A 141 2.40 -9.89 -23.33
N ASP A 142 1.79 -10.88 -22.66
CA ASP A 142 1.79 -12.28 -23.14
C ASP A 142 0.95 -12.47 -24.40
N ASN A 143 0.05 -11.55 -24.69
CA ASN A 143 -0.75 -11.58 -25.91
C ASN A 143 0.02 -10.93 -27.08
N PRO A 144 0.44 -11.72 -28.12
CA PRO A 144 1.23 -11.21 -29.25
C PRO A 144 0.49 -10.20 -30.14
N LYS A 145 -0.84 -10.04 -29.99
CA LYS A 145 -1.60 -8.99 -30.67
C LYS A 145 -1.51 -7.63 -29.97
N LEU A 146 -1.08 -7.62 -28.70
CA LEU A 146 -0.90 -6.39 -27.93
C LEU A 146 0.56 -5.95 -27.91
N ARG A 147 1.49 -6.92 -27.81
CA ARG A 147 2.93 -6.70 -27.83
C ARG A 147 3.63 -7.87 -28.52
N GLU A 148 4.68 -7.58 -29.30
CA GLU A 148 5.42 -8.60 -30.07
C GLU A 148 6.05 -9.67 -29.16
N SER A 149 6.55 -9.26 -27.98
CA SER A 149 7.14 -10.15 -26.98
C SER A 149 6.78 -9.68 -25.57
N ALA A 150 6.58 -10.63 -24.67
CA ALA A 150 6.34 -10.34 -23.26
C ALA A 150 7.53 -9.59 -22.62
N TYR A 151 7.26 -8.86 -21.56
CA TYR A 151 8.29 -8.20 -20.76
C TYR A 151 9.20 -9.21 -20.07
N LEU A 152 10.48 -8.93 -20.06
CA LEU A 152 11.46 -9.70 -19.30
C LEU A 152 11.27 -9.52 -17.80
N SER A 153 11.80 -10.46 -17.01
CA SER A 153 11.87 -10.27 -15.56
C SER A 153 12.73 -9.05 -15.19
N PRO A 154 12.49 -8.47 -14.02
CA PRO A 154 13.29 -7.31 -13.57
C PRO A 154 14.80 -7.56 -13.57
N SER A 155 15.23 -8.74 -13.15
CA SER A 155 16.66 -9.13 -13.13
C SER A 155 17.25 -9.33 -14.52
N GLU A 156 16.49 -9.91 -15.47
CA GLU A 156 16.91 -10.06 -16.87
C GLU A 156 16.99 -8.69 -17.56
N THR A 157 16.03 -7.81 -17.33
CA THR A 157 16.05 -6.44 -17.85
C THR A 157 17.32 -5.71 -17.41
N PHE A 158 17.66 -5.82 -16.13
CA PHE A 158 18.90 -5.24 -15.61
C PHE A 158 20.15 -5.90 -16.22
N ALA A 159 20.18 -7.21 -16.35
CA ALA A 159 21.30 -7.93 -16.93
C ALA A 159 21.57 -7.53 -18.40
N ASN A 160 20.53 -7.15 -19.14
CA ASN A 160 20.62 -6.78 -20.55
C ASN A 160 21.07 -5.33 -20.78
N GLY A 161 20.88 -4.40 -19.83
CA GLY A 161 21.24 -2.99 -20.08
C GLY A 161 21.40 -2.13 -18.81
N GLY A 162 21.49 -2.77 -17.63
CA GLY A 162 21.71 -2.06 -16.38
C GLY A 162 20.52 -1.17 -15.99
N TRP A 163 20.82 -0.13 -15.22
CA TRP A 163 19.79 0.77 -14.68
C TRP A 163 19.03 1.56 -15.75
N SER A 164 19.69 1.88 -16.88
CA SER A 164 19.01 2.54 -18.00
C SER A 164 17.92 1.65 -18.59
N ALA A 165 18.21 0.34 -18.77
CA ALA A 165 17.19 -0.59 -19.27
C ALA A 165 16.03 -0.76 -18.30
N VAL A 166 16.28 -0.74 -16.98
CA VAL A 166 15.21 -0.78 -15.95
C VAL A 166 14.32 0.46 -16.03
N GLU A 167 14.91 1.63 -16.21
CA GLU A 167 14.17 2.88 -16.33
C GLU A 167 13.35 2.92 -17.63
N ASP A 168 13.97 2.57 -18.76
CA ASP A 168 13.30 2.49 -20.07
C ASP A 168 12.15 1.49 -20.06
N ASP A 169 12.34 0.30 -19.45
CA ASP A 169 11.30 -0.73 -19.28
C ASP A 169 10.13 -0.24 -18.43
N ALA A 170 10.40 0.50 -17.35
CA ALA A 170 9.36 1.04 -16.50
C ALA A 170 8.50 2.09 -17.23
N TYR A 171 9.11 2.96 -18.04
CA TYR A 171 8.39 3.90 -18.88
C TYR A 171 7.59 3.20 -19.97
N ASP A 172 8.18 2.21 -20.67
CA ASP A 172 7.50 1.46 -21.73
C ASP A 172 6.29 0.68 -21.19
N LYS A 173 6.42 -0.01 -20.03
CA LYS A 173 5.30 -0.66 -19.34
C LYS A 173 4.18 0.32 -19.01
N ALA A 174 4.54 1.49 -18.48
CA ALA A 174 3.55 2.50 -18.13
C ALA A 174 2.78 2.99 -19.37
N GLU A 175 3.48 3.33 -20.46
CA GLU A 175 2.84 3.75 -21.70
C GLU A 175 2.01 2.63 -22.32
N PHE A 176 2.50 1.40 -22.32
CA PHE A 176 1.81 0.24 -22.83
C PHE A 176 0.48 0.02 -22.09
N LEU A 177 0.50 -0.09 -20.76
CA LEU A 177 -0.69 -0.34 -19.94
C LEU A 177 -1.71 0.79 -20.07
N LEU A 178 -1.29 2.04 -19.95
CA LEU A 178 -2.16 3.20 -20.14
C LEU A 178 -2.78 3.24 -21.55
N SER A 179 -2.05 2.78 -22.57
CA SER A 179 -2.54 2.68 -23.94
C SER A 179 -3.66 1.66 -24.13
N LEU A 180 -3.80 0.71 -23.19
CA LEU A 180 -4.87 -0.28 -23.13
C LEU A 180 -6.05 0.19 -22.26
N GLY A 181 -5.90 1.31 -21.52
CA GLY A 181 -6.88 1.79 -20.55
C GLY A 181 -6.66 1.23 -19.13
N VAL A 182 -5.63 0.43 -18.91
CA VAL A 182 -5.19 -0.02 -17.57
C VAL A 182 -4.49 1.15 -16.88
N ASN A 183 -4.91 1.49 -15.66
CA ASN A 183 -4.41 2.66 -14.94
C ASN A 183 -3.60 2.32 -13.68
N VAL A 184 -3.50 1.02 -13.33
CA VAL A 184 -2.66 0.53 -12.22
C VAL A 184 -1.90 -0.72 -12.67
N ASN A 185 -0.59 -0.75 -12.41
CA ASN A 185 0.19 -1.98 -12.44
C ASN A 185 0.33 -2.55 -11.03
N MET A 186 -0.03 -3.82 -10.83
CA MET A 186 0.17 -4.55 -9.58
C MET A 186 1.66 -4.90 -9.40
N ALA A 187 2.49 -3.88 -9.41
CA ALA A 187 3.96 -3.89 -9.34
C ALA A 187 4.45 -2.53 -8.81
N PRO A 188 5.72 -2.43 -8.33
CA PRO A 188 6.79 -3.41 -8.37
C PRO A 188 6.76 -4.45 -7.25
N VAL A 189 7.42 -5.60 -7.53
CA VAL A 189 7.71 -6.60 -6.51
C VAL A 189 8.85 -6.11 -5.62
N CYS A 190 8.61 -6.07 -4.31
CA CYS A 190 9.57 -5.65 -3.28
C CYS A 190 10.29 -6.82 -2.61
N ASP A 191 9.83 -8.05 -2.88
CA ASP A 191 10.36 -9.26 -2.25
C ASP A 191 11.82 -9.51 -2.59
N ILE A 192 12.54 -10.02 -1.59
CA ILE A 192 13.96 -10.35 -1.66
C ILE A 192 14.10 -11.85 -1.40
N THR A 193 14.75 -12.57 -2.32
CA THR A 193 15.06 -13.99 -2.14
C THR A 193 16.41 -14.31 -2.75
N SER A 194 17.13 -15.26 -2.13
CA SER A 194 18.36 -15.84 -2.67
C SER A 194 18.19 -17.33 -3.05
N ASP A 195 17.06 -17.92 -2.68
CA ASP A 195 16.78 -19.31 -3.01
C ASP A 195 16.23 -19.46 -4.44
N SER A 196 17.02 -20.08 -5.30
CA SER A 196 16.64 -20.35 -6.69
C SER A 196 15.44 -21.30 -6.84
N ASN A 197 15.04 -21.98 -5.78
CA ASN A 197 13.84 -22.81 -5.74
C ASN A 197 12.60 -22.06 -5.26
N SER A 198 12.75 -20.85 -4.72
CA SER A 198 11.64 -20.03 -4.31
C SER A 198 10.80 -19.61 -5.53
N PHE A 199 9.47 -19.65 -5.38
CA PHE A 199 8.54 -19.13 -6.40
C PHE A 199 8.74 -17.63 -6.67
N MET A 200 9.36 -16.90 -5.72
CA MET A 200 9.70 -15.48 -5.86
C MET A 200 10.99 -15.25 -6.65
N TYR A 201 11.84 -16.25 -6.87
CA TYR A 201 13.19 -16.07 -7.44
C TYR A 201 13.19 -15.32 -8.80
N TYR A 202 12.33 -15.73 -9.71
CA TYR A 202 12.20 -15.11 -11.03
C TYR A 202 11.33 -13.85 -11.06
N ARG A 203 10.66 -13.54 -9.95
CA ARG A 203 9.84 -12.34 -9.77
C ARG A 203 10.61 -11.23 -9.05
N SER A 204 11.54 -11.60 -8.16
CA SER A 204 12.38 -10.64 -7.43
C SER A 204 13.44 -10.01 -8.33
N PHE A 205 13.77 -8.75 -8.04
CA PHE A 205 14.84 -8.06 -8.74
C PHE A 205 16.23 -8.60 -8.34
N SER A 206 16.44 -8.80 -7.03
CA SER A 206 17.74 -9.17 -6.47
C SER A 206 17.58 -9.81 -5.09
N SER A 207 18.62 -10.50 -4.62
CA SER A 207 18.78 -10.93 -3.24
C SER A 207 19.35 -9.84 -2.32
N ASP A 208 19.66 -8.66 -2.86
CA ASP A 208 20.22 -7.52 -2.15
C ASP A 208 19.17 -6.43 -1.95
N ALA A 209 18.91 -6.08 -0.69
CA ALA A 209 17.91 -5.08 -0.30
C ALA A 209 18.17 -3.69 -0.89
N ALA A 210 19.43 -3.27 -0.99
CA ALA A 210 19.77 -1.94 -1.52
C ALA A 210 19.50 -1.88 -3.04
N SER A 211 19.85 -2.93 -3.76
CA SER A 211 19.59 -3.05 -5.21
C SER A 211 18.09 -3.13 -5.49
N THR A 212 17.35 -3.93 -4.72
CA THR A 212 15.88 -4.01 -4.83
C THR A 212 15.20 -2.68 -4.48
N SER A 213 15.69 -1.97 -3.45
CA SER A 213 15.20 -0.63 -3.11
C SER A 213 15.39 0.37 -4.26
N ARG A 214 16.56 0.35 -4.93
CA ARG A 214 16.80 1.18 -6.10
C ARG A 214 15.89 0.83 -7.27
N PHE A 215 15.66 -0.46 -7.52
CA PHE A 215 14.71 -0.94 -8.54
C PHE A 215 13.31 -0.39 -8.27
N VAL A 216 12.81 -0.58 -7.05
CA VAL A 216 11.49 -0.12 -6.64
C VAL A 216 11.35 1.40 -6.79
N ASP A 217 12.34 2.18 -6.31
CA ASP A 217 12.39 3.63 -6.47
C ASP A 217 12.30 4.06 -7.94
N THR A 218 13.08 3.40 -8.81
CA THR A 218 13.09 3.68 -10.25
C THR A 218 11.73 3.42 -10.90
N VAL A 219 11.13 2.24 -10.63
CA VAL A 219 9.84 1.86 -11.23
C VAL A 219 8.71 2.79 -10.74
N VAL A 220 8.66 3.08 -9.44
CA VAL A 220 7.62 3.95 -8.87
C VAL A 220 7.71 5.37 -9.45
N LYS A 221 8.90 5.94 -9.57
CA LYS A 221 9.09 7.29 -10.15
C LYS A 221 8.66 7.35 -11.60
N ALA A 222 9.10 6.40 -12.43
CA ALA A 222 8.73 6.34 -13.84
C ALA A 222 7.22 6.18 -14.05
N SER A 223 6.59 5.26 -13.30
CA SER A 223 5.15 5.04 -13.35
C SER A 223 4.37 6.29 -12.92
N LYS A 224 4.77 6.92 -11.81
CA LYS A 224 4.14 8.14 -11.30
C LYS A 224 4.21 9.30 -12.28
N GLU A 225 5.35 9.48 -12.96
CA GLU A 225 5.52 10.50 -14.00
C GLU A 225 4.52 10.32 -15.13
N LYS A 226 4.23 9.06 -15.50
CA LYS A 226 3.21 8.70 -16.51
C LYS A 226 1.78 8.64 -15.97
N LYS A 227 1.59 8.81 -14.63
CA LYS A 227 0.30 8.64 -13.94
C LYS A 227 -0.27 7.23 -14.02
N LEU A 228 0.61 6.23 -14.09
CA LEU A 228 0.26 4.84 -13.84
C LEU A 228 0.40 4.57 -12.34
N GLY A 229 -0.64 4.04 -11.71
CA GLY A 229 -0.62 3.65 -10.31
C GLY A 229 0.29 2.45 -10.06
N THR A 230 0.88 2.40 -8.88
CA THR A 230 1.79 1.34 -8.45
C THR A 230 1.34 0.70 -7.15
N VAL A 231 1.65 -0.60 -7.01
CA VAL A 231 1.35 -1.40 -5.82
C VAL A 231 2.62 -2.10 -5.37
N LEU A 232 3.14 -1.71 -4.21
CA LEU A 232 4.29 -2.37 -3.59
C LEU A 232 3.85 -3.73 -3.02
N LYS A 233 4.47 -4.81 -3.44
CA LYS A 233 4.07 -6.17 -3.04
C LYS A 233 5.25 -7.10 -2.84
N HIS A 234 5.12 -8.07 -1.96
CA HIS A 234 3.99 -8.48 -1.12
C HIS A 234 4.38 -8.25 0.36
N PHE A 235 3.81 -7.25 0.98
CA PHE A 235 4.17 -6.90 2.37
C PHE A 235 3.78 -8.05 3.33
N PRO A 236 4.62 -8.39 4.33
CA PRO A 236 5.89 -7.77 4.73
C PRO A 236 7.15 -8.31 4.03
N GLY A 237 7.02 -9.14 3.01
CA GLY A 237 8.09 -9.78 2.25
C GLY A 237 8.09 -11.30 2.43
N TYR A 238 7.97 -12.03 1.33
CA TYR A 238 7.94 -13.51 1.37
C TYR A 238 9.28 -14.11 1.80
N GLY A 239 10.41 -13.48 1.45
CA GLY A 239 11.71 -14.13 1.62
C GLY A 239 11.76 -15.46 0.89
N ASP A 240 12.22 -16.49 1.60
CA ASP A 240 12.31 -17.86 1.07
C ASP A 240 11.11 -18.75 1.49
N ASN A 241 10.00 -18.15 1.97
CA ASN A 241 8.83 -18.90 2.42
C ASN A 241 7.98 -19.40 1.24
N GLY A 242 6.99 -20.29 1.56
CA GLY A 242 6.13 -20.95 0.59
C GLY A 242 5.13 -20.02 -0.11
N ASP A 243 4.56 -20.53 -1.20
CA ASP A 243 3.55 -19.84 -2.00
C ASP A 243 2.15 -19.99 -1.38
N THR A 244 1.56 -18.88 -0.97
CA THR A 244 0.23 -18.82 -0.32
C THR A 244 -0.94 -19.12 -1.26
N HIS A 245 -0.69 -19.25 -2.56
CA HIS A 245 -1.70 -19.74 -3.50
C HIS A 245 -2.03 -21.23 -3.30
N TYR A 246 -1.11 -22.01 -2.71
CA TYR A 246 -1.23 -23.47 -2.64
C TYR A 246 -1.12 -24.05 -1.23
N SER A 247 -0.60 -23.27 -0.27
CA SER A 247 -0.39 -23.73 1.10
C SER A 247 -0.31 -22.54 2.07
N ASP A 248 -0.44 -22.83 3.36
CA ASP A 248 -0.07 -21.88 4.40
C ASP A 248 1.43 -21.60 4.34
N ALA A 249 1.80 -20.36 4.63
CA ALA A 249 3.19 -19.95 4.74
C ALA A 249 3.40 -19.22 6.06
N THR A 250 4.47 -19.59 6.77
CA THR A 250 4.81 -19.00 8.06
C THR A 250 6.25 -18.51 8.03
N ASP A 251 6.43 -17.22 8.34
CA ASP A 251 7.73 -16.59 8.45
C ASP A 251 8.18 -16.58 9.92
N SER A 252 9.34 -17.16 10.18
CA SER A 252 9.97 -17.22 11.50
C SER A 252 11.07 -16.18 11.71
N ARG A 253 11.33 -15.33 10.73
CA ARG A 253 12.34 -14.26 10.85
C ARG A 253 11.94 -13.27 11.94
N THR A 254 12.93 -12.70 12.60
CA THR A 254 12.72 -11.68 13.62
C THR A 254 12.26 -10.36 13.00
N PHE A 255 11.55 -9.54 13.77
CA PHE A 255 11.17 -8.21 13.34
C PHE A 255 12.36 -7.35 12.88
N SER A 256 13.51 -7.50 13.57
CA SER A 256 14.74 -6.78 13.21
C SER A 256 15.29 -7.22 11.85
N GLU A 257 15.21 -8.51 11.50
CA GLU A 257 15.60 -9.00 10.17
C GLU A 257 14.70 -8.41 9.10
N LEU A 258 13.38 -8.45 9.27
CA LEU A 258 12.44 -7.84 8.34
C LEU A 258 12.70 -6.33 8.19
N GLN A 259 12.87 -5.62 9.31
CA GLN A 259 13.09 -4.18 9.31
C GLN A 259 14.39 -3.76 8.62
N ASN A 260 15.45 -4.53 8.77
CA ASN A 260 16.77 -4.21 8.21
C ASN A 260 17.00 -4.76 6.80
N ASN A 261 16.06 -5.53 6.25
CA ASN A 261 16.16 -6.13 4.93
C ASN A 261 14.88 -5.91 4.11
N ASP A 262 13.79 -6.61 4.44
CA ASP A 262 12.58 -6.68 3.61
C ASP A 262 11.80 -5.37 3.56
N PHE A 263 11.83 -4.56 4.64
CA PHE A 263 11.12 -3.27 4.66
C PHE A 263 11.83 -2.18 3.86
N LEU A 264 13.12 -2.34 3.53
CA LEU A 264 13.88 -1.31 2.82
C LEU A 264 13.34 -1.01 1.42
N PRO A 265 12.98 -2.00 0.57
CA PRO A 265 12.33 -1.73 -0.71
C PRO A 265 10.96 -1.04 -0.58
N PHE A 266 10.15 -1.41 0.42
CA PHE A 266 8.88 -0.72 0.68
C PHE A 266 9.11 0.73 1.09
N GLN A 267 10.08 1.01 1.97
CA GLN A 267 10.44 2.37 2.36
C GLN A 267 10.90 3.20 1.16
N ALA A 268 11.69 2.61 0.25
CA ALA A 268 12.12 3.27 -0.98
C ALA A 268 10.92 3.60 -1.89
N GLY A 269 10.00 2.65 -2.09
CA GLY A 269 8.78 2.85 -2.87
C GLY A 269 7.86 3.93 -2.27
N ILE A 270 7.68 3.92 -0.95
CA ILE A 270 6.92 4.96 -0.22
C ILE A 270 7.55 6.34 -0.42
N ALA A 271 8.87 6.44 -0.27
CA ALA A 271 9.60 7.70 -0.48
C ALA A 271 9.52 8.18 -1.93
N ALA A 272 9.46 7.27 -2.91
CA ALA A 272 9.25 7.57 -4.32
C ALA A 272 7.80 8.02 -4.63
N GLY A 273 6.86 7.76 -3.72
CA GLY A 273 5.46 8.15 -3.78
C GLY A 273 4.56 7.09 -4.38
N ALA A 274 4.78 5.82 -4.03
CA ALA A 274 3.88 4.72 -4.35
C ALA A 274 2.47 4.96 -3.79
N ASP A 275 1.46 4.50 -4.51
CA ASP A 275 0.06 4.75 -4.18
C ASP A 275 -0.52 3.72 -3.23
N SER A 276 -0.04 2.46 -3.32
CA SER A 276 -0.62 1.34 -2.57
C SER A 276 0.45 0.33 -2.11
N ILE A 277 0.12 -0.36 -1.01
CA ILE A 277 0.82 -1.56 -0.53
C ILE A 277 -0.17 -2.72 -0.51
N LEU A 278 0.22 -3.85 -1.12
CA LEU A 278 -0.51 -5.10 -1.05
C LEU A 278 0.08 -5.98 0.05
N VAL A 279 -0.79 -6.44 0.95
CA VAL A 279 -0.46 -7.29 2.09
C VAL A 279 -0.75 -8.75 1.76
N SER A 280 0.27 -9.59 1.85
CA SER A 280 0.19 -11.02 1.56
C SER A 280 -0.54 -11.82 2.65
N HIS A 281 -0.81 -13.09 2.36
CA HIS A 281 -1.43 -14.01 3.33
C HIS A 281 -0.41 -14.88 4.11
N ILE A 282 0.84 -14.41 4.22
CA ILE A 282 1.86 -15.09 5.04
C ILE A 282 1.64 -14.76 6.52
N THR A 283 1.76 -15.74 7.39
CA THR A 283 1.79 -15.53 8.85
C THR A 283 3.20 -15.18 9.30
N VAL A 284 3.37 -14.06 9.99
CA VAL A 284 4.69 -13.54 10.42
C VAL A 284 4.81 -13.60 11.92
N ASN A 285 5.45 -14.65 12.45
CA ASN A 285 5.51 -14.95 13.89
C ASN A 285 6.06 -13.81 14.75
N SER A 286 6.94 -13.00 14.21
CA SER A 286 7.54 -11.88 14.95
C SER A 286 6.63 -10.64 15.04
N ILE A 287 5.49 -10.62 14.35
CA ILE A 287 4.52 -9.52 14.38
C ILE A 287 3.17 -10.04 14.90
N ASP A 288 2.64 -11.11 14.30
CA ASP A 288 1.40 -11.78 14.69
C ASP A 288 1.53 -13.26 14.32
N SER A 289 1.51 -14.15 15.31
CA SER A 289 1.65 -15.60 15.11
C SER A 289 0.31 -16.32 14.87
N GLU A 290 -0.80 -15.59 15.01
CA GLU A 290 -2.14 -16.17 14.96
C GLU A 290 -2.85 -15.91 13.63
N ASN A 291 -2.56 -14.74 12.99
CA ASN A 291 -3.26 -14.31 11.80
C ASN A 291 -2.30 -14.11 10.62
N PRO A 292 -2.73 -14.43 9.39
CA PRO A 292 -2.03 -13.99 8.18
C PRO A 292 -1.90 -12.47 8.14
N ALA A 293 -0.84 -11.98 7.52
CA ALA A 293 -0.52 -10.55 7.49
C ALA A 293 -1.69 -9.68 6.99
N SER A 294 -2.42 -10.10 5.97
CA SER A 294 -3.60 -9.39 5.44
C SER A 294 -4.78 -9.31 6.42
N LEU A 295 -4.84 -10.19 7.41
CA LEU A 295 -5.89 -10.24 8.43
C LEU A 295 -5.39 -9.78 9.81
N SER A 296 -4.18 -9.22 9.89
CA SER A 296 -3.48 -8.87 11.14
C SER A 296 -3.45 -7.36 11.39
N GLU A 297 -4.16 -6.89 12.41
CA GLU A 297 -4.07 -5.49 12.85
C GLU A 297 -2.63 -5.08 13.24
N PRO A 298 -1.83 -5.91 13.97
CA PRO A 298 -0.44 -5.60 14.24
C PRO A 298 0.40 -5.35 12.97
N VAL A 299 0.19 -6.11 11.89
CA VAL A 299 0.90 -5.90 10.61
C VAL A 299 0.52 -4.55 9.98
N HIS A 300 -0.76 -4.19 9.99
CA HIS A 300 -1.24 -2.90 9.50
C HIS A 300 -0.69 -1.73 10.33
N LYS A 301 -0.53 -1.90 11.64
CA LYS A 301 0.17 -0.91 12.49
C LYS A 301 1.63 -0.74 12.10
N VAL A 302 2.33 -1.80 11.68
CA VAL A 302 3.70 -1.66 11.15
C VAL A 302 3.70 -0.79 9.89
N ILE A 303 2.76 -0.99 8.97
CA ILE A 303 2.64 -0.17 7.76
C ILE A 303 2.39 1.31 8.13
N ARG A 304 1.42 1.57 9.01
CA ARG A 304 1.03 2.94 9.37
C ARG A 304 2.05 3.63 10.29
N ASP A 305 2.51 2.93 11.33
CA ASP A 305 3.30 3.53 12.42
C ASP A 305 4.81 3.44 12.18
N THR A 306 5.30 2.34 11.57
CA THR A 306 6.73 2.15 11.34
C THR A 306 7.14 2.67 9.96
N LEU A 307 6.43 2.27 8.89
CA LEU A 307 6.73 2.73 7.54
C LEU A 307 6.15 4.11 7.23
N LYS A 308 5.23 4.64 8.08
CA LYS A 308 4.56 5.94 7.89
C LYS A 308 3.84 6.08 6.55
N PHE A 309 3.22 5.00 6.09
CA PHE A 309 2.48 4.98 4.84
C PHE A 309 1.03 5.39 5.03
N ASP A 310 0.61 6.45 4.35
CA ASP A 310 -0.76 6.98 4.41
C ASP A 310 -1.61 6.64 3.18
N GLY A 311 -1.02 5.96 2.18
CA GLY A 311 -1.73 5.53 0.96
C GLY A 311 -2.66 4.33 1.21
N VAL A 312 -3.15 3.75 0.12
CA VAL A 312 -4.09 2.62 0.16
C VAL A 312 -3.36 1.33 0.56
N VAL A 313 -3.84 0.67 1.61
CA VAL A 313 -3.42 -0.70 1.95
C VAL A 313 -4.47 -1.66 1.43
N MET A 314 -4.05 -2.64 0.63
CA MET A 314 -4.96 -3.61 0.04
C MET A 314 -4.57 -5.05 0.39
N THR A 315 -5.55 -5.93 0.38
CA THR A 315 -5.30 -7.37 0.53
C THR A 315 -4.71 -7.95 -0.75
N ASP A 316 -3.96 -9.04 -0.64
CA ASP A 316 -3.89 -10.03 -1.72
C ASP A 316 -5.27 -10.65 -1.94
N ASP A 317 -5.44 -11.49 -2.96
CA ASP A 317 -6.73 -12.07 -3.34
C ASP A 317 -7.31 -12.92 -2.19
N LEU A 318 -8.44 -12.51 -1.64
CA LEU A 318 -9.13 -13.20 -0.53
C LEU A 318 -9.67 -14.60 -0.94
N ASP A 319 -9.66 -14.94 -2.23
CA ASP A 319 -10.00 -16.28 -2.72
C ASP A 319 -8.77 -17.24 -2.69
N MET A 320 -7.61 -16.79 -2.21
CA MET A 320 -6.40 -17.63 -2.15
C MET A 320 -6.52 -18.70 -1.05
N PHE A 321 -5.89 -19.86 -1.29
CA PHE A 321 -5.94 -21.03 -0.41
C PHE A 321 -5.56 -20.70 1.05
N ALA A 322 -4.53 -19.89 1.26
CA ALA A 322 -4.02 -19.60 2.60
C ALA A 322 -5.02 -18.89 3.53
N VAL A 323 -6.05 -18.24 3.00
CA VAL A 323 -7.13 -17.61 3.80
C VAL A 323 -8.45 -18.35 3.66
N ASP A 324 -8.75 -18.92 2.50
CA ASP A 324 -9.95 -19.75 2.28
C ASP A 324 -9.94 -21.02 3.16
N ALA A 325 -8.76 -21.57 3.41
CA ALA A 325 -8.59 -22.77 4.25
C ALA A 325 -8.64 -22.48 5.77
N LEU A 326 -8.69 -21.22 6.19
CA LEU A 326 -8.76 -20.87 7.61
C LEU A 326 -10.16 -21.17 8.16
N ASP A 327 -10.22 -21.71 9.38
CA ASP A 327 -11.48 -21.95 10.11
C ASP A 327 -12.01 -20.62 10.70
N ILE A 328 -12.26 -19.64 9.81
CA ILE A 328 -12.80 -18.32 10.15
C ILE A 328 -14.28 -18.32 9.85
N TYR A 329 -15.09 -18.10 10.88
CA TYR A 329 -16.56 -18.05 10.77
C TYR A 329 -17.09 -16.69 10.29
N GLU A 330 -16.29 -15.65 10.42
CA GLU A 330 -16.62 -14.28 9.99
C GLU A 330 -16.20 -14.10 8.51
N PRO A 331 -17.00 -13.39 7.70
CA PRO A 331 -16.64 -13.13 6.30
C PRO A 331 -15.26 -12.43 6.17
N LEU A 332 -14.45 -12.88 5.22
CA LEU A 332 -13.06 -12.44 5.08
C LEU A 332 -12.93 -10.93 4.83
N SER A 333 -13.86 -10.34 4.08
CA SER A 333 -13.89 -8.88 3.88
C SER A 333 -14.04 -8.09 5.17
N VAL A 334 -14.86 -8.58 6.11
CA VAL A 334 -15.07 -7.94 7.41
C VAL A 334 -13.81 -8.04 8.25
N VAL A 335 -13.22 -9.24 8.34
CA VAL A 335 -11.97 -9.46 9.10
C VAL A 335 -10.83 -8.63 8.53
N ALA A 336 -10.62 -8.67 7.21
CA ALA A 336 -9.56 -7.93 6.53
C ALA A 336 -9.74 -6.40 6.67
N PHE A 337 -10.96 -5.90 6.57
CA PHE A 337 -11.24 -4.47 6.75
C PHE A 337 -11.01 -4.01 8.19
N LYS A 338 -11.42 -4.81 9.18
CA LYS A 338 -11.16 -4.56 10.61
C LYS A 338 -9.67 -4.61 10.93
N ALA A 339 -8.90 -5.46 10.25
CA ALA A 339 -7.45 -5.52 10.39
C ALA A 339 -6.72 -4.24 9.92
N GLY A 340 -7.31 -3.48 9.00
CA GLY A 340 -6.75 -2.20 8.57
C GLY A 340 -6.58 -2.01 7.06
N ASN A 341 -7.02 -2.96 6.23
CA ASN A 341 -7.04 -2.79 4.79
C ASN A 341 -8.05 -1.71 4.38
N ASP A 342 -7.74 -1.01 3.31
CA ASP A 342 -8.62 -0.01 2.68
C ASP A 342 -9.31 -0.57 1.43
N PHE A 343 -8.67 -1.53 0.72
CA PHE A 343 -9.13 -2.05 -0.56
C PHE A 343 -9.04 -3.58 -0.55
N LEU A 344 -10.13 -4.25 -0.83
CA LEU A 344 -10.32 -5.68 -0.64
C LEU A 344 -10.37 -6.37 -2.01
N CYS A 345 -9.38 -7.20 -2.31
CA CYS A 345 -9.33 -7.98 -3.54
C CYS A 345 -10.11 -9.28 -3.36
N CYS A 346 -11.14 -9.53 -4.18
CA CYS A 346 -11.96 -10.74 -4.11
C CYS A 346 -12.63 -11.08 -5.44
N GLY A 347 -13.12 -12.32 -5.58
CA GLY A 347 -13.94 -12.78 -6.71
C GLY A 347 -15.44 -12.82 -6.38
N ASP A 348 -15.82 -13.26 -5.17
CA ASP A 348 -17.23 -13.32 -4.73
C ASP A 348 -17.71 -11.98 -4.14
N ILE A 349 -17.93 -11.01 -5.02
CA ILE A 349 -18.39 -9.68 -4.62
C ILE A 349 -19.76 -9.71 -3.93
N GLU A 350 -20.69 -10.62 -4.28
CA GLU A 350 -22.04 -10.63 -3.73
C GLU A 350 -22.04 -10.97 -2.24
N SER A 351 -21.30 -12.00 -1.85
CA SER A 351 -21.17 -12.45 -0.47
C SER A 351 -20.40 -11.42 0.37
N GLU A 352 -19.21 -11.05 -0.08
CA GLU A 352 -18.29 -10.20 0.66
C GLU A 352 -18.80 -8.76 0.82
N TYR A 353 -19.39 -8.18 -0.22
CA TYR A 353 -20.06 -6.88 -0.14
C TYR A 353 -21.23 -6.88 0.85
N THR A 354 -22.08 -7.92 0.76
CA THR A 354 -23.26 -8.03 1.64
C THR A 354 -22.85 -8.13 3.11
N ALA A 355 -21.81 -8.89 3.38
CA ALA A 355 -21.27 -9.05 4.72
C ALA A 355 -20.71 -7.74 5.28
N LEU A 356 -19.87 -7.06 4.50
CA LEU A 356 -19.28 -5.79 4.91
C LEU A 356 -20.33 -4.69 5.10
N LEU A 357 -21.34 -4.61 4.21
CA LEU A 357 -22.46 -3.68 4.34
C LEU A 357 -23.26 -3.93 5.62
N ASN A 358 -23.54 -5.18 5.95
CA ASN A 358 -24.23 -5.55 7.19
C ASN A 358 -23.44 -5.16 8.44
N ALA A 359 -22.10 -5.35 8.44
CA ALA A 359 -21.23 -4.96 9.54
C ALA A 359 -21.22 -3.43 9.74
N VAL A 360 -21.29 -2.66 8.66
CA VAL A 360 -21.43 -1.19 8.74
C VAL A 360 -22.81 -0.79 9.27
N GLN A 361 -23.88 -1.37 8.73
CA GLN A 361 -25.25 -1.04 9.13
C GLN A 361 -25.56 -1.43 10.58
N SER A 362 -24.92 -2.47 11.10
CA SER A 362 -25.03 -2.87 12.51
C SER A 362 -24.23 -1.99 13.48
N GLY A 363 -23.32 -1.17 12.95
CA GLY A 363 -22.39 -0.34 13.74
C GLY A 363 -21.16 -1.10 14.23
N GLU A 364 -20.92 -2.32 13.78
CA GLU A 364 -19.69 -3.08 14.05
C GLU A 364 -18.48 -2.40 13.42
N ILE A 365 -18.65 -1.84 12.22
CA ILE A 365 -17.68 -0.99 11.54
C ILE A 365 -18.23 0.44 11.54
N THR A 366 -17.40 1.40 11.99
CA THR A 366 -17.82 2.80 12.09
C THR A 366 -17.85 3.51 10.72
N ALA A 367 -18.74 4.48 10.57
CA ALA A 367 -18.79 5.31 9.36
C ALA A 367 -17.46 6.04 9.10
N ASP A 368 -16.82 6.55 10.16
CA ASP A 368 -15.54 7.25 10.05
C ASP A 368 -14.45 6.36 9.46
N ARG A 369 -14.40 5.06 9.86
CA ARG A 369 -13.42 4.11 9.31
C ARG A 369 -13.66 3.84 7.81
N ILE A 370 -14.93 3.79 7.39
CA ILE A 370 -15.29 3.67 5.97
C ILE A 370 -14.86 4.92 5.20
N ASP A 371 -15.23 6.11 5.72
CA ASP A 371 -14.93 7.39 5.06
C ASP A 371 -13.42 7.61 4.91
N GLU A 372 -12.62 7.19 5.87
CA GLU A 372 -11.17 7.23 5.82
C GLU A 372 -10.59 6.38 4.68
N SER A 373 -11.08 5.15 4.50
CA SER A 373 -10.64 4.27 3.41
C SER A 373 -11.10 4.79 2.04
N VAL A 374 -12.35 5.20 1.93
CA VAL A 374 -12.88 5.80 0.70
C VAL A 374 -12.08 7.04 0.32
N LYS A 375 -11.72 7.88 1.30
CA LYS A 375 -10.88 9.06 1.06
C LYS A 375 -9.53 8.68 0.44
N ARG A 376 -8.83 7.68 0.97
CA ARG A 376 -7.56 7.20 0.40
C ARG A 376 -7.74 6.71 -1.04
N ILE A 377 -8.78 5.93 -1.31
CA ILE A 377 -9.06 5.41 -2.65
C ILE A 377 -9.39 6.54 -3.63
N LEU A 378 -10.19 7.52 -3.23
CA LEU A 378 -10.52 8.67 -4.09
C LEU A 378 -9.31 9.58 -4.33
N ILE A 379 -8.43 9.77 -3.34
CA ILE A 379 -7.15 10.47 -3.51
C ILE A 379 -6.28 9.73 -4.53
N TRP A 380 -6.20 8.40 -4.44
CA TRP A 380 -5.48 7.61 -5.43
C TRP A 380 -6.05 7.81 -6.84
N LYS A 381 -7.36 7.69 -7.02
CA LYS A 381 -8.03 7.94 -8.30
C LYS A 381 -7.74 9.33 -8.87
N ARG A 382 -7.69 10.35 -8.03
CA ARG A 382 -7.30 11.71 -8.41
C ARG A 382 -5.84 11.78 -8.87
N ASN A 383 -4.92 11.16 -8.13
CA ASN A 383 -3.50 11.15 -8.49
C ASN A 383 -3.27 10.50 -9.85
N LEU A 384 -4.08 9.50 -10.21
CA LEU A 384 -4.11 8.87 -11.54
C LEU A 384 -4.76 9.73 -12.62
N ALA A 385 -5.35 10.87 -12.26
CA ALA A 385 -6.13 11.74 -13.15
C ALA A 385 -7.33 11.02 -13.83
N ILE A 386 -7.96 10.10 -13.11
CA ILE A 386 -9.20 9.44 -13.53
C ILE A 386 -10.43 9.95 -12.79
N LEU A 387 -10.23 10.74 -11.74
CA LEU A 387 -11.26 11.43 -10.95
C LEU A 387 -11.18 12.94 -11.18
#